data_a61b4bdb673f8fd9cc25382634c253cb
#
_entry.id   a61b4bdb673f8fd9cc25382634c253cb
#
_cell.length_a   1.000
_cell.length_b   1.000
_cell.length_c   1.000
_cell.angle_alpha   90.00
_cell.angle_beta   90.00
_cell.angle_gamma   90.00
#
_symmetry.space_group_name_H-M   'P 1'
#
loop_
_entity.id
_entity.type
_entity.pdbx_description
1 polymer ?
#
loop_
_entity_poly.entity_id
_entity_poly.type
_entity_poly.pdbx_seq_one_letter_code
_entity_poly.pdbx_strand_id
1 'polypeptide(L)'
;VPGCPVFYQPGAVAFLDALGRELRPGDLLAVVGAGDIDSLVKPWLTRRRWQSLADALTPVLSVDAIVRHEEPLAPRTTMRVGGCARLYAEPASETDLSALLRTASAQGAPVFVLGRGSNVIVPDDGVEALVISLSHPAWAGFEMCADGSVRAGAGLRLKNLCGLAAKAGLGGFEFLEGIPGCLGGALRMNAGAMGAWLFDVVESVRFMSRDGRIHTRRRDELSVGYRCCRELVDAIVLEAVLRPMAVAEADAIQGKMEAYRAKRQASQPREASAGCVFKNPEGDAAGRLIDACGLKGLRVGDAEVSQVHANFIVNHGAARASDVLALIREVRGRVQAEKGVTLEPEVLLVGRDWQDFL
;
A
#
# COMPACT_ATOMS: atom_id res chain seq x y z
N VAL A 1 -38.87 17.58 -26.28
CA VAL A 1 -39.39 18.63 -25.40
C VAL A 1 -39.22 19.95 -26.13
N PRO A 2 -40.29 20.76 -26.35
CA PRO A 2 -40.19 22.05 -26.99
C PRO A 2 -39.18 22.94 -26.23
N GLY A 3 -38.16 23.48 -26.93
CA GLY A 3 -37.18 24.38 -26.35
C GLY A 3 -35.87 23.73 -25.84
N CYS A 4 -35.72 22.41 -26.01
CA CYS A 4 -34.40 21.77 -25.70
C CYS A 4 -33.39 22.07 -26.85
N PRO A 5 -32.24 22.67 -26.59
CA PRO A 5 -31.26 22.92 -27.63
C PRO A 5 -30.72 21.58 -28.17
N VAL A 6 -30.60 21.50 -29.49
CA VAL A 6 -30.01 20.33 -30.16
C VAL A 6 -28.65 20.74 -30.75
N PHE A 7 -27.59 20.00 -30.35
CA PHE A 7 -26.24 20.23 -30.84
C PHE A 7 -25.80 19.07 -31.72
N TYR A 8 -25.30 19.37 -32.92
CA TYR A 8 -24.64 18.41 -33.77
C TYR A 8 -23.12 18.54 -33.62
N GLN A 9 -22.45 17.45 -33.24
CA GLN A 9 -21.00 17.40 -33.10
C GLN A 9 -20.45 16.22 -33.89
N PRO A 10 -19.78 16.48 -35.03
CA PRO A 10 -19.37 15.42 -35.97
C PRO A 10 -18.17 14.60 -35.55
N GLY A 11 -17.47 14.97 -34.46
CA GLY A 11 -16.28 14.28 -33.98
C GLY A 11 -16.33 14.01 -32.48
N ALA A 12 -15.74 12.88 -32.04
CA ALA A 12 -15.73 12.44 -30.63
C ALA A 12 -15.15 13.50 -29.69
N VAL A 13 -14.04 14.14 -30.05
CA VAL A 13 -13.39 15.18 -29.24
C VAL A 13 -14.30 16.40 -29.09
N ALA A 14 -14.85 16.90 -30.19
CA ALA A 14 -15.75 18.05 -30.18
C ALA A 14 -17.05 17.74 -29.40
N PHE A 15 -17.54 16.50 -29.46
CA PHE A 15 -18.67 16.04 -28.66
C PHE A 15 -18.38 16.06 -27.17
N LEU A 16 -17.24 15.51 -26.74
CA LEU A 16 -16.85 15.49 -25.33
C LEU A 16 -16.57 16.90 -24.77
N ASP A 17 -15.98 17.79 -25.59
CA ASP A 17 -15.79 19.20 -25.22
C ASP A 17 -17.10 19.96 -25.08
N ALA A 18 -18.07 19.70 -25.96
CA ALA A 18 -19.43 20.25 -25.84
C ALA A 18 -20.14 19.77 -24.58
N LEU A 19 -20.09 18.46 -24.31
CA LEU A 19 -20.61 17.90 -23.05
C LEU A 19 -19.96 18.57 -21.84
N GLY A 20 -18.67 18.82 -21.87
CA GLY A 20 -17.92 19.48 -20.79
C GLY A 20 -18.41 20.89 -20.49
N ARG A 21 -18.87 21.63 -21.50
CA ARG A 21 -19.39 23.00 -21.36
C ARG A 21 -20.85 23.04 -20.89
N GLU A 22 -21.64 22.07 -21.31
CA GLU A 22 -23.10 22.07 -21.06
C GLU A 22 -23.49 21.40 -19.72
N LEU A 23 -22.79 20.32 -19.34
CA LEU A 23 -23.13 19.56 -18.13
C LEU A 23 -22.74 20.32 -16.84
N ARG A 24 -23.71 20.39 -15.92
CA ARG A 24 -23.56 20.99 -14.58
C ARG A 24 -23.64 19.90 -13.50
N PRO A 25 -23.10 20.14 -12.30
CA PRO A 25 -23.34 19.26 -11.16
C PRO A 25 -24.82 19.02 -10.92
N GLY A 26 -25.23 17.75 -10.86
CA GLY A 26 -26.63 17.36 -10.67
C GLY A 26 -27.40 17.05 -11.96
N ASP A 27 -26.83 17.32 -13.14
CA ASP A 27 -27.46 16.96 -14.41
C ASP A 27 -27.43 15.43 -14.62
N LEU A 28 -28.51 14.92 -15.23
CA LEU A 28 -28.60 13.54 -15.68
C LEU A 28 -28.17 13.44 -17.15
N LEU A 29 -27.07 12.76 -17.41
CA LEU A 29 -26.63 12.44 -18.77
C LEU A 29 -27.18 11.08 -19.20
N ALA A 30 -28.14 11.08 -20.14
CA ALA A 30 -28.57 9.87 -20.82
C ALA A 30 -27.83 9.74 -22.16
N VAL A 31 -27.04 8.67 -22.29
CA VAL A 31 -26.29 8.36 -23.53
C VAL A 31 -27.00 7.25 -24.26
N VAL A 32 -27.53 7.55 -25.44
CA VAL A 32 -28.28 6.60 -26.28
C VAL A 32 -27.59 6.53 -27.63
N GLY A 33 -27.14 5.35 -28.03
CA GLY A 33 -26.50 5.14 -29.33
C GLY A 33 -26.21 3.67 -29.59
N ALA A 34 -26.01 3.35 -30.87
CA ALA A 34 -25.49 2.05 -31.30
C ALA A 34 -23.97 2.15 -31.44
N GLY A 35 -23.21 1.17 -30.92
CA GLY A 35 -21.76 1.08 -31.07
C GLY A 35 -20.95 1.65 -29.90
N ASP A 36 -19.79 2.25 -30.18
CA ASP A 36 -18.72 2.53 -29.20
C ASP A 36 -18.91 3.77 -28.32
N ILE A 37 -20.12 4.35 -28.25
CA ILE A 37 -20.31 5.59 -27.50
C ILE A 37 -19.98 5.45 -26.01
N ASP A 38 -20.20 4.28 -25.43
CA ASP A 38 -19.80 3.93 -24.05
C ASP A 38 -18.28 4.00 -23.86
N SER A 39 -17.51 3.57 -24.85
CA SER A 39 -16.05 3.60 -24.82
C SER A 39 -15.48 5.02 -24.82
N LEU A 40 -16.22 5.99 -25.33
CA LEU A 40 -15.86 7.41 -25.34
C LEU A 40 -16.30 8.13 -24.05
N VAL A 41 -17.53 7.89 -23.62
CA VAL A 41 -18.15 8.67 -22.53
C VAL A 41 -17.65 8.20 -21.15
N LYS A 42 -17.52 6.90 -20.92
CA LYS A 42 -17.04 6.37 -19.62
C LYS A 42 -15.65 6.89 -19.20
N PRO A 43 -14.60 6.83 -20.05
CA PRO A 43 -13.29 7.39 -19.71
C PRO A 43 -13.33 8.90 -19.46
N TRP A 44 -14.17 9.63 -20.22
CA TRP A 44 -14.34 11.06 -20.04
C TRP A 44 -15.00 11.40 -18.70
N LEU A 45 -16.09 10.70 -18.31
CA LEU A 45 -16.74 10.86 -17.01
C LEU A 45 -15.79 10.54 -15.86
N THR A 46 -15.02 9.45 -16.00
CA THR A 46 -13.99 9.09 -15.01
C THR A 46 -12.97 10.20 -14.85
N ARG A 47 -12.40 10.70 -15.96
CA ARG A 47 -11.43 11.82 -15.92
C ARG A 47 -12.04 13.06 -15.26
N ARG A 48 -13.27 13.44 -15.63
CA ARG A 48 -13.97 14.60 -15.08
C ARG A 48 -14.23 14.46 -13.59
N ARG A 49 -14.61 13.28 -13.11
CA ARG A 49 -14.77 12.98 -11.69
C ARG A 49 -13.47 13.25 -10.92
N TRP A 50 -12.36 12.73 -11.38
CA TRP A 50 -11.06 12.90 -10.71
C TRP A 50 -10.53 14.33 -10.81
N GLN A 51 -10.80 15.03 -11.92
CA GLN A 51 -10.52 16.45 -12.05
C GLN A 51 -11.33 17.27 -11.04
N SER A 52 -12.63 17.01 -10.92
CA SER A 52 -13.51 17.67 -9.95
C SER A 52 -13.03 17.48 -8.50
N LEU A 53 -12.54 16.28 -8.18
CA LEU A 53 -11.94 16.02 -6.87
C LEU A 53 -10.65 16.84 -6.65
N ALA A 54 -9.77 16.89 -7.64
CA ALA A 54 -8.54 17.68 -7.55
C ALA A 54 -8.82 19.18 -7.41
N ASP A 55 -9.78 19.70 -8.18
CA ASP A 55 -10.20 21.09 -8.09
C ASP A 55 -10.77 21.45 -6.70
N ALA A 56 -11.52 20.52 -6.10
CA ALA A 56 -12.04 20.68 -4.74
C ALA A 56 -10.94 20.59 -3.65
N LEU A 57 -9.87 19.86 -3.92
CA LEU A 57 -8.73 19.73 -2.99
C LEU A 57 -7.80 20.95 -3.02
N THR A 58 -7.62 21.57 -4.18
CA THR A 58 -6.66 22.68 -4.37
C THR A 58 -6.82 23.81 -3.34
N PRO A 59 -8.04 24.33 -3.02
CA PRO A 59 -8.19 25.45 -2.08
C PRO A 59 -8.07 25.05 -0.61
N VAL A 60 -8.09 23.77 -0.27
CA VAL A 60 -8.12 23.28 1.12
C VAL A 60 -6.81 22.65 1.58
N LEU A 61 -5.87 22.46 0.67
CA LEU A 61 -4.55 21.91 0.96
C LEU A 61 -3.51 23.00 1.13
N SER A 62 -2.49 22.74 1.94
CA SER A 62 -1.33 23.61 2.06
C SER A 62 -0.49 23.63 0.78
N VAL A 63 0.36 24.62 0.63
CA VAL A 63 1.27 24.76 -0.53
C VAL A 63 2.32 23.67 -0.59
N ASP A 64 2.62 23.03 0.53
CA ASP A 64 3.60 21.93 0.63
C ASP A 64 2.99 20.57 0.31
N ALA A 65 1.65 20.46 0.27
CA ALA A 65 0.95 19.24 -0.13
C ALA A 65 1.08 19.02 -1.65
N ILE A 66 1.25 17.77 -2.04
CA ILE A 66 1.38 17.39 -3.45
C ILE A 66 0.10 16.68 -3.89
N VAL A 67 -0.43 17.07 -5.05
CA VAL A 67 -1.51 16.34 -5.76
C VAL A 67 -1.07 16.12 -7.19
N ARG A 68 -1.20 14.87 -7.68
CA ARG A 68 -0.84 14.48 -9.06
C ARG A 68 -1.92 13.61 -9.68
N HIS A 69 -2.23 13.90 -10.94
CA HIS A 69 -3.10 13.06 -11.77
C HIS A 69 -2.29 11.95 -12.43
N GLU A 70 -2.93 10.79 -12.65
CA GLU A 70 -2.38 9.65 -13.40
C GLU A 70 -0.95 9.30 -12.94
N GLU A 71 -0.72 9.30 -11.62
CA GLU A 71 0.61 9.02 -11.05
C GLU A 71 0.98 7.55 -11.22
N PRO A 72 2.09 7.23 -11.89
CA PRO A 72 2.58 5.87 -12.03
C PRO A 72 2.91 5.24 -10.68
N LEU A 73 2.31 4.08 -10.36
CA LEU A 73 2.52 3.41 -9.08
C LEU A 73 3.61 2.33 -9.12
N ALA A 74 3.99 1.81 -10.28
CA ALA A 74 5.08 0.83 -10.38
C ALA A 74 6.38 1.31 -9.71
N PRO A 75 6.89 2.55 -9.94
CA PRO A 75 8.09 3.05 -9.25
C PRO A 75 7.92 3.26 -7.73
N ARG A 76 6.67 3.30 -7.26
CA ARG A 76 6.32 3.51 -5.85
C ARG A 76 6.12 2.21 -5.07
N THR A 77 6.29 1.06 -5.73
CA THR A 77 6.20 -0.27 -5.11
C THR A 77 7.53 -1.02 -5.21
N THR A 78 7.74 -1.98 -4.32
CA THR A 78 8.95 -2.81 -4.35
C THR A 78 8.86 -3.92 -5.41
N MET A 79 7.66 -4.32 -5.81
CA MET A 79 7.44 -5.25 -6.93
C MET A 79 7.69 -4.60 -8.29
N ARG A 80 7.52 -3.27 -8.39
CA ARG A 80 7.71 -2.47 -9.61
C ARG A 80 6.79 -2.86 -10.76
N VAL A 81 5.55 -3.22 -10.44
CA VAL A 81 4.49 -3.51 -11.43
C VAL A 81 3.26 -2.63 -11.18
N GLY A 82 2.42 -2.50 -12.21
CA GLY A 82 1.12 -1.86 -12.14
C GLY A 82 1.02 -0.50 -12.82
N GLY A 83 -0.22 -0.08 -13.05
CA GLY A 83 -0.58 1.18 -13.70
C GLY A 83 -0.59 2.38 -12.77
N CYS A 84 -1.39 3.39 -13.13
CA CYS A 84 -1.45 4.68 -12.45
C CYS A 84 -2.55 4.74 -11.39
N ALA A 85 -2.35 5.59 -10.38
CA ALA A 85 -3.43 6.11 -9.55
C ALA A 85 -4.13 7.24 -10.31
N ARG A 86 -5.46 7.29 -10.31
CA ARG A 86 -6.20 8.39 -10.92
C ARG A 86 -5.87 9.73 -10.25
N LEU A 87 -5.74 9.71 -8.93
CA LEU A 87 -5.25 10.84 -8.17
C LEU A 87 -4.30 10.33 -7.09
N TYR A 88 -3.18 11.02 -6.92
CA TYR A 88 -2.18 10.71 -5.91
C TYR A 88 -1.90 11.95 -5.08
N ALA A 89 -1.82 11.82 -3.75
CA ALA A 89 -1.57 12.93 -2.85
C ALA A 89 -0.54 12.60 -1.78
N GLU A 90 0.32 13.59 -1.48
CA GLU A 90 1.25 13.59 -0.35
C GLU A 90 0.89 14.77 0.57
N PRO A 91 0.08 14.54 1.64
CA PRO A 91 -0.21 15.58 2.62
C PRO A 91 1.05 15.97 3.38
N ALA A 92 1.23 17.26 3.64
CA ALA A 92 2.35 17.79 4.43
C ALA A 92 2.00 17.92 5.92
N SER A 93 0.72 17.80 6.28
CA SER A 93 0.21 17.98 7.64
C SER A 93 -1.02 17.09 7.92
N GLU A 94 -1.39 17.00 9.21
CA GLU A 94 -2.64 16.34 9.62
C GLU A 94 -3.88 17.08 9.10
N THR A 95 -3.79 18.39 8.98
CA THR A 95 -4.85 19.21 8.39
C THR A 95 -5.07 18.86 6.93
N ASP A 96 -3.99 18.73 6.14
CA ASP A 96 -4.07 18.30 4.75
C ASP A 96 -4.64 16.88 4.64
N LEU A 97 -4.15 15.96 5.48
CA LEU A 97 -4.66 14.58 5.48
C LEU A 97 -6.16 14.53 5.79
N SER A 98 -6.61 15.28 6.80
CA SER A 98 -8.02 15.37 7.14
C SER A 98 -8.85 15.98 6.00
N ALA A 99 -8.33 17.03 5.34
CA ALA A 99 -8.96 17.65 4.17
C ALA A 99 -9.10 16.66 3.00
N LEU A 100 -8.03 15.90 2.68
CA LEU A 100 -8.06 14.85 1.67
C LEU A 100 -9.16 13.82 1.94
N LEU A 101 -9.23 13.30 3.18
CA LEU A 101 -10.20 12.28 3.55
C LEU A 101 -11.64 12.79 3.49
N ARG A 102 -11.90 13.99 4.02
CA ARG A 102 -13.24 14.59 4.04
C ARG A 102 -13.72 14.92 2.63
N THR A 103 -12.85 15.50 1.80
CA THR A 103 -13.22 15.85 0.41
C THR A 103 -13.46 14.59 -0.40
N ALA A 104 -12.61 13.56 -0.28
CA ALA A 104 -12.82 12.27 -0.94
C ALA A 104 -14.13 11.62 -0.50
N SER A 105 -14.42 11.61 0.81
CA SER A 105 -15.67 11.07 1.36
C SER A 105 -16.90 11.82 0.84
N ALA A 106 -16.86 13.14 0.80
CA ALA A 106 -17.96 13.98 0.30
C ALA A 106 -18.28 13.72 -1.18
N GLN A 107 -17.28 13.33 -1.98
CA GLN A 107 -17.45 12.97 -3.39
C GLN A 107 -17.56 11.46 -3.65
N GLY A 108 -17.63 10.64 -2.59
CA GLY A 108 -17.70 9.18 -2.70
C GLY A 108 -16.49 8.57 -3.40
N ALA A 109 -15.31 9.23 -3.32
CA ALA A 109 -14.08 8.75 -3.95
C ALA A 109 -13.40 7.70 -3.05
N PRO A 110 -13.07 6.51 -3.56
CA PRO A 110 -12.29 5.53 -2.82
C PRO A 110 -10.91 6.09 -2.45
N VAL A 111 -10.43 5.73 -1.25
CA VAL A 111 -9.10 6.13 -0.75
C VAL A 111 -8.26 4.89 -0.48
N PHE A 112 -7.05 4.87 -1.00
CA PHE A 112 -6.03 3.87 -0.69
C PHE A 112 -4.79 4.54 -0.08
N VAL A 113 -4.24 3.95 0.98
CA VAL A 113 -3.01 4.47 1.63
C VAL A 113 -1.84 3.63 1.18
N LEU A 114 -0.87 4.26 0.52
CA LEU A 114 0.33 3.63 0.01
C LEU A 114 1.55 4.08 0.81
N GLY A 115 2.18 3.14 1.54
CA GLY A 115 3.50 3.35 2.12
C GLY A 115 4.60 3.13 1.08
N ARG A 116 5.59 2.29 1.40
CA ARG A 116 6.66 1.89 0.45
C ARG A 116 6.22 0.88 -0.60
N GLY A 117 4.96 0.48 -0.62
CA GLY A 117 4.46 -0.51 -1.57
C GLY A 117 5.15 -1.88 -1.46
N SER A 118 5.56 -2.29 -0.26
CA SER A 118 6.35 -3.51 -0.04
C SER A 118 5.52 -4.77 0.18
N ASN A 119 4.21 -4.64 0.26
CA ASN A 119 3.27 -5.75 0.42
C ASN A 119 2.02 -5.54 -0.45
N VAL A 120 2.19 -5.02 -1.65
CA VAL A 120 1.07 -4.73 -2.55
C VAL A 120 1.41 -5.13 -3.99
N ILE A 121 0.37 -5.50 -4.74
CA ILE A 121 0.36 -5.61 -6.19
C ILE A 121 -0.64 -4.58 -6.71
N VAL A 122 -0.18 -3.70 -7.59
CA VAL A 122 -1.03 -2.73 -8.29
C VAL A 122 -1.41 -3.33 -9.64
N PRO A 123 -2.71 -3.40 -10.00
CA PRO A 123 -3.13 -3.90 -11.31
C PRO A 123 -2.57 -3.09 -12.49
N ASP A 124 -2.43 -3.70 -13.66
CA ASP A 124 -1.87 -3.05 -14.86
C ASP A 124 -2.73 -1.87 -15.36
N ASP A 125 -4.07 -1.94 -15.18
CA ASP A 125 -5.02 -0.87 -15.50
C ASP A 125 -5.07 0.25 -14.45
N GLY A 126 -4.27 0.12 -13.37
CA GLY A 126 -4.15 1.11 -12.31
C GLY A 126 -5.23 1.01 -11.24
N VAL A 127 -5.46 2.11 -10.55
CA VAL A 127 -6.34 2.17 -9.38
C VAL A 127 -7.30 3.34 -9.47
N GLU A 128 -8.60 3.06 -9.46
CA GLU A 128 -9.69 4.04 -9.41
C GLU A 128 -9.88 4.57 -7.98
N ALA A 129 -8.83 5.21 -7.44
CA ALA A 129 -8.83 5.75 -6.08
C ALA A 129 -7.97 7.00 -5.96
N LEU A 130 -8.22 7.79 -4.90
CA LEU A 130 -7.24 8.73 -4.35
C LEU A 130 -6.22 7.92 -3.56
N VAL A 131 -4.99 7.83 -4.07
CA VAL A 131 -3.88 7.19 -3.37
C VAL A 131 -3.17 8.23 -2.52
N ILE A 132 -3.15 8.02 -1.20
CA ILE A 132 -2.48 8.91 -0.24
C ILE A 132 -1.18 8.26 0.23
N SER A 133 -0.08 9.02 0.18
CA SER A 133 1.21 8.58 0.70
C SER A 133 1.76 9.55 1.75
N LEU A 134 2.15 9.02 2.90
CA LEU A 134 2.81 9.80 3.96
C LEU A 134 4.32 9.87 3.72
N SER A 135 4.72 10.25 2.49
CA SER A 135 6.13 10.36 2.07
C SER A 135 6.74 11.73 2.36
N HIS A 136 5.92 12.74 2.68
CA HIS A 136 6.43 14.04 3.09
C HIS A 136 7.28 13.92 4.38
N PRO A 137 8.41 14.66 4.50
CA PRO A 137 9.31 14.58 5.65
C PRO A 137 8.65 14.77 7.03
N ALA A 138 7.57 15.57 7.10
CA ALA A 138 6.79 15.77 8.33
C ALA A 138 6.30 14.47 8.99
N TRP A 139 6.13 13.39 8.22
CA TRP A 139 5.69 12.09 8.72
C TRP A 139 6.83 11.15 9.12
N ALA A 140 8.09 11.57 8.98
CA ALA A 140 9.27 10.74 9.23
C ALA A 140 10.03 11.12 10.51
N GLY A 141 9.36 11.77 11.47
CA GLY A 141 9.95 12.18 12.74
C GLY A 141 10.45 10.99 13.57
N PHE A 142 11.52 11.23 14.34
CA PHE A 142 12.05 10.34 15.38
C PHE A 142 12.49 11.22 16.55
N GLU A 143 11.85 11.06 17.70
CA GLU A 143 12.07 11.84 18.89
C GLU A 143 12.20 10.95 20.11
N MET A 144 13.24 11.15 20.91
CA MET A 144 13.38 10.50 22.22
C MET A 144 12.57 11.27 23.27
N CYS A 145 11.68 10.60 23.95
CA CYS A 145 10.90 11.15 25.03
C CYS A 145 11.68 11.12 26.37
N ALA A 146 11.32 11.97 27.31
CA ALA A 146 11.98 12.07 28.60
C ALA A 146 11.91 10.77 29.44
N ASP A 147 10.92 9.91 29.19
CA ASP A 147 10.72 8.62 29.84
C ASP A 147 11.49 7.46 29.17
N GLY A 148 12.32 7.78 28.18
CA GLY A 148 13.12 6.80 27.42
C GLY A 148 12.35 6.08 26.31
N SER A 149 11.08 6.41 26.07
CA SER A 149 10.34 5.94 24.92
C SER A 149 10.74 6.73 23.66
N VAL A 150 10.31 6.24 22.49
CA VAL A 150 10.57 6.88 21.19
C VAL A 150 9.25 7.18 20.52
N ARG A 151 9.03 8.43 20.14
CA ARG A 151 7.95 8.84 19.23
C ARG A 151 8.45 8.78 17.80
N ALA A 152 7.78 8.00 16.95
CA ALA A 152 8.17 7.80 15.56
C ALA A 152 6.98 8.00 14.62
N GLY A 153 7.19 8.78 13.55
CA GLY A 153 6.18 9.09 12.54
C GLY A 153 5.92 7.90 11.59
N ALA A 154 4.69 7.79 11.11
CA ALA A 154 4.23 6.68 10.25
C ALA A 154 5.00 6.55 8.93
N GLY A 155 5.50 7.68 8.37
CA GLY A 155 6.32 7.72 7.16
C GLY A 155 7.78 7.30 7.38
N LEU A 156 8.24 7.17 8.62
CA LEU A 156 9.62 6.78 8.92
C LEU A 156 9.89 5.36 8.42
N ARG A 157 10.93 5.21 7.59
CA ARG A 157 11.35 3.90 7.08
C ARG A 157 11.86 3.02 8.21
N LEU A 158 11.47 1.75 8.25
CA LEU A 158 11.89 0.81 9.29
C LEU A 158 13.42 0.69 9.42
N LYS A 159 14.13 0.69 8.28
CA LYS A 159 15.60 0.73 8.27
C LYS A 159 16.15 1.96 9.01
N ASN A 160 15.52 3.13 8.81
CA ASN A 160 15.95 4.37 9.47
C ASN A 160 15.61 4.34 10.97
N LEU A 161 14.42 3.86 11.32
CA LEU A 161 14.01 3.66 12.72
C LEU A 161 15.02 2.78 13.46
N CYS A 162 15.35 1.61 12.88
CA CYS A 162 16.33 0.67 13.44
C CYS A 162 17.71 1.32 13.60
N GLY A 163 18.20 2.03 12.57
CA GLY A 163 19.51 2.70 12.61
C GLY A 163 19.56 3.87 13.59
N LEU A 164 18.49 4.65 13.75
CA LEU A 164 18.39 5.74 14.72
C LEU A 164 18.33 5.20 16.15
N ALA A 165 17.55 4.16 16.40
CA ALA A 165 17.48 3.47 17.68
C ALA A 165 18.85 2.90 18.09
N ALA A 166 19.55 2.22 17.18
CA ALA A 166 20.89 1.69 17.43
C ALA A 166 21.90 2.78 17.81
N LYS A 167 21.91 3.92 17.10
CA LYS A 167 22.78 5.07 17.42
C LYS A 167 22.48 5.66 18.80
N ALA A 168 21.22 5.56 19.25
CA ALA A 168 20.80 6.03 20.57
C ALA A 168 20.98 4.97 21.69
N GLY A 169 21.56 3.79 21.39
CA GLY A 169 21.74 2.72 22.37
C GLY A 169 20.41 2.02 22.77
N LEU A 170 19.38 2.11 21.93
CA LEU A 170 18.05 1.56 22.21
C LEU A 170 17.89 0.18 21.55
N GLY A 171 17.94 -0.88 22.35
CA GLY A 171 17.75 -2.26 21.92
C GLY A 171 16.29 -2.67 21.84
N GLY A 172 16.03 -3.74 21.07
CA GLY A 172 14.68 -4.28 20.84
C GLY A 172 14.11 -3.95 19.48
N PHE A 173 14.80 -3.16 18.65
CA PHE A 173 14.37 -2.78 17.30
C PHE A 173 15.15 -3.50 16.19
N GLU A 174 16.16 -4.31 16.52
CA GLU A 174 17.10 -4.93 15.57
C GLU A 174 16.40 -5.87 14.59
N PHE A 175 15.28 -6.49 14.99
CA PHE A 175 14.48 -7.37 14.13
C PHE A 175 13.85 -6.63 12.93
N LEU A 176 13.73 -5.28 12.99
CA LEU A 176 13.25 -4.44 11.89
C LEU A 176 14.27 -4.33 10.75
N GLU A 177 15.55 -4.69 11.01
CA GLU A 177 16.59 -4.65 9.98
C GLU A 177 16.22 -5.52 8.78
N GLY A 178 16.23 -4.89 7.60
CA GLY A 178 15.89 -5.52 6.34
C GLY A 178 14.39 -5.76 6.10
N ILE A 179 13.47 -5.37 7.00
CA ILE A 179 12.05 -5.32 6.67
C ILE A 179 11.80 -4.10 5.78
N PRO A 180 11.34 -4.28 4.52
CA PRO A 180 11.03 -3.14 3.67
C PRO A 180 9.71 -2.49 4.11
N GLY A 181 9.66 -1.16 4.14
CA GLY A 181 8.42 -0.46 4.49
C GLY A 181 8.65 0.74 5.39
N CYS A 182 7.53 1.40 5.76
CA CYS A 182 7.46 2.45 6.75
C CYS A 182 6.68 1.98 7.98
N LEU A 183 6.85 2.68 9.08
CA LEU A 183 6.26 2.36 10.38
C LEU A 183 4.74 2.19 10.30
N GLY A 184 4.02 3.08 9.59
CA GLY A 184 2.56 3.01 9.50
C GLY A 184 2.07 1.71 8.85
N GLY A 185 2.67 1.28 7.73
CA GLY A 185 2.35 0.01 7.09
C GLY A 185 2.75 -1.20 7.95
N ALA A 186 3.88 -1.10 8.66
CA ALA A 186 4.36 -2.14 9.56
C ALA A 186 3.43 -2.33 10.78
N LEU A 187 2.89 -1.24 11.33
CA LEU A 187 1.88 -1.30 12.41
C LEU A 187 0.59 -1.95 11.93
N ARG A 188 0.07 -1.53 10.78
CA ARG A 188 -1.14 -2.13 10.19
C ARG A 188 -1.01 -3.64 10.03
N MET A 189 0.16 -4.12 9.61
CA MET A 189 0.44 -5.53 9.36
C MET A 189 1.05 -6.27 10.56
N ASN A 190 1.23 -5.63 11.70
CA ASN A 190 2.02 -6.18 12.80
C ASN A 190 3.28 -6.89 12.27
N ALA A 191 4.12 -6.12 11.58
CA ALA A 191 5.29 -6.67 10.91
C ALA A 191 6.22 -7.37 11.90
N GLY A 192 6.67 -8.56 11.55
CA GLY A 192 7.53 -9.35 12.41
C GLY A 192 8.62 -10.08 11.65
N ALA A 193 9.73 -10.32 12.34
CA ALA A 193 10.86 -11.09 11.85
C ALA A 193 11.74 -11.56 13.00
N MET A 194 12.56 -12.60 12.77
CA MET A 194 13.55 -13.09 13.74
C MET A 194 12.96 -13.44 15.13
N GLY A 195 11.65 -13.84 15.14
CA GLY A 195 10.94 -14.21 16.38
C GLY A 195 10.37 -13.03 17.17
N ALA A 196 10.42 -11.80 16.66
CA ALA A 196 9.84 -10.62 17.30
C ALA A 196 8.82 -9.93 16.36
N TRP A 197 7.88 -9.20 16.95
CA TRP A 197 6.81 -8.48 16.26
C TRP A 197 6.84 -7.00 16.63
N LEU A 198 6.34 -6.15 15.75
CA LEU A 198 6.38 -4.70 16.00
C LEU A 198 5.60 -4.32 17.27
N PHE A 199 4.46 -4.96 17.52
CA PHE A 199 3.69 -4.68 18.73
C PHE A 199 4.29 -5.21 20.03
N ASP A 200 5.43 -5.89 20.00
CA ASP A 200 6.20 -6.21 21.22
C ASP A 200 6.88 -4.94 21.80
N VAL A 201 7.11 -3.92 20.96
CA VAL A 201 7.74 -2.65 21.35
C VAL A 201 6.79 -1.44 21.26
N VAL A 202 5.53 -1.62 20.85
CA VAL A 202 4.55 -0.52 20.77
C VAL A 202 3.93 -0.25 22.13
N GLU A 203 3.93 1.01 22.54
CA GLU A 203 3.20 1.48 23.73
C GLU A 203 1.85 2.07 23.37
N SER A 204 1.82 2.93 22.33
CA SER A 204 0.59 3.51 21.81
C SER A 204 0.71 3.85 20.34
N VAL A 205 -0.45 3.95 19.68
CA VAL A 205 -0.55 4.35 18.28
C VAL A 205 -1.54 5.50 18.15
N ARG A 206 -1.12 6.53 17.43
CA ARG A 206 -1.96 7.66 17.03
C ARG A 206 -2.31 7.52 15.55
N PHE A 207 -3.59 7.55 15.24
CA PHE A 207 -4.09 7.32 13.89
C PHE A 207 -5.30 8.19 13.57
N MET A 208 -5.57 8.40 12.29
CA MET A 208 -6.73 9.13 11.77
C MET A 208 -7.71 8.13 11.16
N SER A 209 -8.98 8.18 11.56
CA SER A 209 -10.07 7.42 10.95
C SER A 209 -10.47 8.05 9.60
N ARG A 210 -11.24 7.31 8.79
CA ARG A 210 -11.64 7.75 7.44
C ARG A 210 -12.48 9.04 7.43
N ASP A 211 -13.12 9.40 8.53
CA ASP A 211 -13.86 10.66 8.72
C ASP A 211 -12.96 11.86 9.11
N GLY A 212 -11.65 11.64 9.19
CA GLY A 212 -10.66 12.67 9.53
C GLY A 212 -10.52 12.95 11.03
N ARG A 213 -11.05 12.09 11.91
CA ARG A 213 -10.87 12.20 13.36
C ARG A 213 -9.60 11.50 13.81
N ILE A 214 -8.91 12.09 14.77
CA ILE A 214 -7.69 11.55 15.36
C ILE A 214 -8.02 10.76 16.61
N HIS A 215 -7.41 9.59 16.72
CA HIS A 215 -7.52 8.69 17.85
C HIS A 215 -6.12 8.33 18.37
N THR A 216 -6.01 8.14 19.68
CA THR A 216 -4.83 7.53 20.30
C THR A 216 -5.31 6.30 21.06
N ARG A 217 -4.63 5.17 20.85
CA ARG A 217 -4.89 3.92 21.55
C ARG A 217 -3.61 3.35 22.13
N ARG A 218 -3.69 2.87 23.36
CA ARG A 218 -2.61 2.12 23.98
C ARG A 218 -2.54 0.71 23.39
N ARG A 219 -1.41 0.04 23.56
CA ARG A 219 -1.19 -1.34 23.07
C ARG A 219 -2.28 -2.31 23.51
N ASP A 220 -2.75 -2.21 24.76
CA ASP A 220 -3.77 -3.06 25.38
C ASP A 220 -5.19 -2.80 24.87
N GLU A 221 -5.43 -1.66 24.21
CA GLU A 221 -6.70 -1.30 23.55
C GLU A 221 -6.77 -1.72 22.08
N LEU A 222 -5.71 -2.36 21.55
CA LEU A 222 -5.58 -2.74 20.13
C LEU A 222 -5.65 -4.25 19.96
N SER A 223 -6.48 -4.69 19.01
CA SER A 223 -6.67 -6.11 18.65
C SER A 223 -5.59 -6.52 17.64
N VAL A 224 -4.48 -7.03 18.15
CA VAL A 224 -3.29 -7.38 17.35
C VAL A 224 -3.19 -8.90 17.17
N GLY A 225 -3.02 -9.30 15.93
CA GLY A 225 -2.85 -10.70 15.53
C GLY A 225 -1.76 -10.88 14.48
N TYR A 226 -1.70 -12.10 13.93
CA TYR A 226 -0.79 -12.42 12.83
C TYR A 226 -1.14 -11.58 11.59
N ARG A 227 -0.20 -10.76 11.14
CA ARG A 227 -0.36 -9.86 9.98
C ARG A 227 -1.54 -8.91 10.06
N CYS A 228 -1.98 -8.53 11.25
CA CYS A 228 -3.13 -7.66 11.43
C CYS A 228 -3.08 -6.87 12.74
N CYS A 229 -3.47 -5.58 12.66
CA CYS A 229 -4.01 -4.81 13.77
C CYS A 229 -5.36 -4.27 13.32
N ARG A 230 -6.44 -4.78 13.92
CA ARG A 230 -7.81 -4.61 13.43
C ARG A 230 -8.21 -3.14 13.31
N GLU A 231 -7.89 -2.34 14.32
CA GLU A 231 -8.25 -0.91 14.38
C GLU A 231 -7.53 -0.07 13.31
N LEU A 232 -6.40 -0.59 12.77
CA LEU A 232 -5.60 0.10 11.78
C LEU A 232 -5.90 -0.32 10.33
N VAL A 233 -6.82 -1.26 10.10
CA VAL A 233 -7.18 -1.73 8.75
C VAL A 233 -7.77 -0.59 7.93
N ASP A 234 -8.73 0.15 8.50
CA ASP A 234 -9.43 1.26 7.86
C ASP A 234 -9.01 2.64 8.40
N ALA A 235 -7.85 2.72 9.02
CA ALA A 235 -7.29 3.95 9.56
C ALA A 235 -5.95 4.29 8.92
N ILE A 236 -5.50 5.52 9.10
CA ILE A 236 -4.20 6.01 8.66
C ILE A 236 -3.36 6.29 9.90
N VAL A 237 -2.33 5.49 10.12
CA VAL A 237 -1.39 5.72 11.22
C VAL A 237 -0.67 7.05 10.99
N LEU A 238 -0.55 7.86 12.03
CA LEU A 238 0.16 9.13 12.04
C LEU A 238 1.53 8.98 12.71
N GLU A 239 1.55 8.39 13.89
CA GLU A 239 2.76 8.12 14.68
C GLU A 239 2.53 6.98 15.67
N ALA A 240 3.60 6.48 16.26
CA ALA A 240 3.55 5.57 17.40
C ALA A 240 4.56 5.97 18.47
N VAL A 241 4.24 5.67 19.73
CA VAL A 241 5.19 5.65 20.83
C VAL A 241 5.68 4.22 20.99
N LEU A 242 7.00 4.06 20.94
CA LEU A 242 7.69 2.77 20.99
C LEU A 242 8.56 2.73 22.24
N ARG A 243 8.54 1.59 22.94
CA ARG A 243 9.37 1.39 24.13
C ARG A 243 10.51 0.43 23.83
N PRO A 244 11.76 0.87 23.99
CA PRO A 244 12.91 -0.02 23.88
C PRO A 244 12.82 -1.17 24.91
N MET A 245 13.25 -2.36 24.52
CA MET A 245 13.31 -3.51 25.43
C MET A 245 14.51 -3.47 26.36
N ALA A 246 15.57 -2.79 25.94
CA ALA A 246 16.80 -2.63 26.72
C ALA A 246 17.56 -1.38 26.27
N VAL A 247 18.44 -0.89 27.14
CA VAL A 247 19.52 0.03 26.78
C VAL A 247 20.80 -0.82 26.68
N ALA A 248 21.51 -0.71 25.57
CA ALA A 248 22.70 -1.49 25.31
C ALA A 248 23.74 -0.65 24.55
N GLU A 249 24.99 -1.10 24.57
CA GLU A 249 26.05 -0.48 23.77
C GLU A 249 25.71 -0.53 22.27
N ALA A 250 25.92 0.58 21.56
CA ALA A 250 25.58 0.72 20.16
C ALA A 250 26.24 -0.37 19.27
N ASP A 251 27.46 -0.77 19.59
CA ASP A 251 28.21 -1.82 18.87
C ASP A 251 27.54 -3.20 19.01
N ALA A 252 26.99 -3.51 20.18
CA ALA A 252 26.28 -4.78 20.41
C ALA A 252 24.97 -4.84 19.60
N ILE A 253 24.23 -3.71 19.56
CA ILE A 253 23.00 -3.58 18.74
C ILE A 253 23.37 -3.69 17.26
N GLN A 254 24.42 -3.00 16.81
CA GLN A 254 24.88 -3.02 15.42
C GLN A 254 25.28 -4.44 15.00
N GLY A 255 26.03 -5.16 15.83
CA GLY A 255 26.41 -6.55 15.56
C GLY A 255 25.23 -7.47 15.36
N LYS A 256 24.16 -7.30 16.16
CA LYS A 256 22.90 -8.06 16.02
C LYS A 256 22.15 -7.71 14.71
N MET A 257 22.12 -6.41 14.35
CA MET A 257 21.55 -5.97 13.07
C MET A 257 22.30 -6.57 11.88
N GLU A 258 23.64 -6.61 11.92
CA GLU A 258 24.47 -7.22 10.87
C GLU A 258 24.21 -8.72 10.72
N ALA A 259 24.08 -9.44 11.83
CA ALA A 259 23.70 -10.86 11.83
C ALA A 259 22.32 -11.08 11.19
N TYR A 260 21.34 -10.26 11.50
CA TYR A 260 20.01 -10.34 10.91
C TYR A 260 19.99 -9.98 9.43
N ARG A 261 20.79 -8.97 9.03
CA ARG A 261 20.99 -8.61 7.62
C ARG A 261 21.61 -9.77 6.82
N ALA A 262 22.67 -10.39 7.34
CA ALA A 262 23.31 -11.53 6.72
C ALA A 262 22.35 -12.72 6.55
N LYS A 263 21.56 -13.04 7.59
CA LYS A 263 20.54 -14.10 7.54
C LYS A 263 19.47 -13.83 6.47
N ARG A 264 19.01 -12.59 6.35
CA ARG A 264 18.03 -12.22 5.31
C ARG A 264 18.62 -12.31 3.90
N GLN A 265 19.83 -11.80 3.70
CA GLN A 265 20.50 -11.86 2.41
C GLN A 265 20.75 -13.30 1.94
N ALA A 266 20.97 -14.23 2.87
CA ALA A 266 21.12 -15.64 2.56
C ALA A 266 19.80 -16.36 2.24
N SER A 267 18.65 -15.86 2.73
CA SER A 267 17.36 -16.57 2.66
C SER A 267 16.30 -15.86 1.82
N GLN A 268 16.54 -14.65 1.33
CA GLN A 268 15.56 -13.88 0.56
C GLN A 268 16.16 -13.36 -0.75
N PRO A 269 15.37 -13.31 -1.84
CA PRO A 269 15.83 -12.79 -3.12
C PRO A 269 16.15 -11.28 -3.02
N ARG A 270 17.05 -10.82 -3.90
CA ARG A 270 17.44 -9.40 -4.01
C ARG A 270 16.64 -8.66 -5.06
N GLU A 271 16.01 -9.39 -5.95
CA GLU A 271 15.19 -8.89 -7.04
C GLU A 271 13.95 -8.15 -6.51
N ALA A 272 13.34 -7.34 -7.36
CA ALA A 272 12.11 -6.64 -7.05
C ALA A 272 11.00 -7.66 -6.70
N SER A 273 10.34 -7.46 -5.56
CA SER A 273 9.30 -8.36 -5.07
C SER A 273 8.39 -7.65 -4.07
N ALA A 274 7.26 -8.24 -3.71
CA ALA A 274 6.36 -7.76 -2.67
C ALA A 274 6.48 -8.55 -1.34
N GLY A 275 7.62 -9.21 -1.09
CA GLY A 275 7.81 -10.06 0.07
C GLY A 275 7.15 -11.44 -0.10
N CYS A 276 6.77 -12.07 1.01
CA CYS A 276 6.00 -13.32 0.99
C CYS A 276 4.63 -13.10 0.35
N VAL A 277 4.31 -13.93 -0.63
CA VAL A 277 3.04 -13.83 -1.37
C VAL A 277 1.87 -14.40 -0.59
N PHE A 278 2.10 -15.52 0.11
CA PHE A 278 1.06 -16.24 0.85
C PHE A 278 1.33 -16.24 2.36
N LYS A 279 0.26 -16.25 3.14
CA LYS A 279 0.32 -16.52 4.58
C LYS A 279 0.77 -17.95 4.83
N ASN A 280 1.43 -18.17 5.95
CA ASN A 280 1.69 -19.54 6.38
C ASN A 280 0.38 -20.17 6.86
N PRO A 281 -0.01 -21.35 6.35
CA PRO A 281 -1.13 -22.10 6.88
C PRO A 281 -0.82 -22.63 8.29
N GLU A 282 -1.86 -23.05 9.01
CA GLU A 282 -1.70 -23.63 10.34
C GLU A 282 -0.83 -24.91 10.28
N GLY A 283 0.17 -24.95 11.14
CA GLY A 283 1.08 -26.09 11.26
C GLY A 283 2.12 -26.24 10.16
N ASP A 284 2.17 -25.33 9.15
CA ASP A 284 3.12 -25.44 8.04
C ASP A 284 3.58 -24.08 7.51
N ALA A 285 4.56 -24.09 6.61
CA ALA A 285 5.06 -22.90 5.92
C ALA A 285 4.70 -22.92 4.43
N ALA A 286 4.10 -21.83 3.94
CA ALA A 286 3.72 -21.72 2.53
C ALA A 286 4.93 -21.94 1.60
N GLY A 287 6.10 -21.38 1.93
CA GLY A 287 7.33 -21.59 1.15
C GLY A 287 7.75 -23.06 1.06
N ARG A 288 7.60 -23.82 2.15
CA ARG A 288 7.90 -25.27 2.15
C ARG A 288 6.93 -26.04 1.24
N LEU A 289 5.64 -25.74 1.30
CA LEU A 289 4.62 -26.37 0.46
C LEU A 289 4.87 -26.10 -1.02
N ILE A 290 5.17 -24.84 -1.38
CA ILE A 290 5.44 -24.44 -2.76
C ILE A 290 6.73 -25.11 -3.28
N ASP A 291 7.78 -25.20 -2.47
CA ASP A 291 9.03 -25.89 -2.80
C ASP A 291 8.81 -27.40 -2.99
N ALA A 292 8.02 -28.02 -2.10
CA ALA A 292 7.66 -29.45 -2.18
C ALA A 292 6.77 -29.81 -3.39
N CYS A 293 6.18 -28.84 -4.07
CA CYS A 293 5.51 -28.98 -5.36
C CYS A 293 6.44 -28.68 -6.55
N GLY A 294 7.73 -28.46 -6.32
CA GLY A 294 8.71 -28.18 -7.37
C GLY A 294 8.47 -26.88 -8.14
N LEU A 295 7.88 -25.87 -7.51
CA LEU A 295 7.43 -24.65 -8.19
C LEU A 295 8.48 -23.52 -8.24
N LYS A 296 9.64 -23.67 -7.58
CA LYS A 296 10.76 -22.72 -7.75
C LYS A 296 11.16 -22.63 -9.22
N GLY A 297 11.36 -21.41 -9.71
CA GLY A 297 11.71 -21.14 -11.10
C GLY A 297 10.53 -21.16 -12.08
N LEU A 298 9.29 -21.42 -11.62
CA LEU A 298 8.11 -21.27 -12.46
C LEU A 298 7.96 -19.81 -12.90
N ARG A 299 7.81 -19.58 -14.22
CA ARG A 299 7.77 -18.25 -14.81
C ARG A 299 6.50 -18.01 -15.62
N VAL A 300 6.03 -16.74 -15.55
CA VAL A 300 5.06 -16.16 -16.49
C VAL A 300 5.58 -14.77 -16.87
N GLY A 301 5.86 -14.54 -18.14
CA GLY A 301 6.55 -13.33 -18.58
C GLY A 301 7.89 -13.16 -17.84
N ASP A 302 8.11 -11.98 -17.27
CA ASP A 302 9.29 -11.66 -16.46
C ASP A 302 9.06 -11.82 -14.95
N ALA A 303 7.93 -12.39 -14.53
CA ALA A 303 7.70 -12.80 -13.15
C ALA A 303 8.13 -14.25 -12.95
N GLU A 304 8.77 -14.56 -11.80
CA GLU A 304 9.28 -15.90 -11.46
C GLU A 304 9.05 -16.21 -9.98
N VAL A 305 8.68 -17.46 -9.66
CA VAL A 305 8.77 -17.99 -8.30
C VAL A 305 10.25 -18.11 -7.93
N SER A 306 10.69 -17.38 -6.93
CA SER A 306 12.12 -17.25 -6.61
C SER A 306 12.80 -18.60 -6.32
N GLN A 307 13.99 -18.77 -6.87
CA GLN A 307 14.86 -19.93 -6.60
C GLN A 307 15.39 -19.93 -5.15
N VAL A 308 15.51 -18.74 -4.53
CA VAL A 308 16.01 -18.57 -3.16
C VAL A 308 14.92 -18.90 -2.14
N HIS A 309 13.71 -18.35 -2.32
CA HIS A 309 12.59 -18.52 -1.38
C HIS A 309 11.27 -18.73 -2.13
N ALA A 310 10.72 -19.92 -2.06
CA ALA A 310 9.56 -20.32 -2.87
C ALA A 310 8.28 -19.49 -2.62
N ASN A 311 8.14 -18.83 -1.45
CA ASN A 311 7.02 -17.93 -1.18
C ASN A 311 7.25 -16.48 -1.66
N PHE A 312 8.25 -16.26 -2.52
CA PHE A 312 8.49 -14.98 -3.18
C PHE A 312 8.28 -15.11 -4.68
N ILE A 313 7.60 -14.15 -5.26
CA ILE A 313 7.59 -13.93 -6.71
C ILE A 313 8.46 -12.70 -6.98
N VAL A 314 9.41 -12.85 -7.89
CA VAL A 314 10.37 -11.81 -8.26
C VAL A 314 10.08 -11.28 -9.66
N ASN A 315 10.35 -9.99 -9.86
CA ASN A 315 10.27 -9.32 -11.16
C ASN A 315 11.68 -9.14 -11.71
N HIS A 316 11.96 -9.73 -12.85
CA HIS A 316 13.25 -9.62 -13.55
C HIS A 316 13.43 -8.32 -14.35
N GLY A 317 12.45 -7.40 -14.30
CA GLY A 317 12.56 -6.03 -14.84
C GLY A 317 11.38 -5.61 -15.69
N ALA A 318 10.77 -6.51 -16.47
CA ALA A 318 9.67 -6.22 -17.37
C ALA A 318 8.36 -6.96 -17.03
N ALA A 319 8.25 -7.55 -15.84
CA ALA A 319 7.02 -8.23 -15.44
C ALA A 319 5.84 -7.25 -15.35
N ARG A 320 4.68 -7.72 -15.78
CA ARG A 320 3.39 -7.05 -15.60
C ARG A 320 2.71 -7.56 -14.33
N ALA A 321 1.78 -6.78 -13.78
CA ALA A 321 0.97 -7.25 -12.67
C ALA A 321 0.18 -8.51 -13.04
N SER A 322 -0.33 -8.59 -14.26
CA SER A 322 -1.00 -9.78 -14.80
C SER A 322 -0.13 -11.05 -14.77
N ASP A 323 1.18 -10.94 -14.99
CA ASP A 323 2.11 -12.07 -14.91
C ASP A 323 2.25 -12.57 -13.48
N VAL A 324 2.42 -11.63 -12.52
CA VAL A 324 2.48 -11.95 -11.08
C VAL A 324 1.19 -12.61 -10.60
N LEU A 325 0.05 -12.06 -11.01
CA LEU A 325 -1.27 -12.59 -10.64
C LEU A 325 -1.52 -13.98 -11.23
N ALA A 326 -1.07 -14.24 -12.47
CA ALA A 326 -1.14 -15.55 -13.09
C ALA A 326 -0.31 -16.59 -12.31
N LEU A 327 0.92 -16.23 -11.88
CA LEU A 327 1.74 -17.09 -11.03
C LEU A 327 1.09 -17.36 -9.67
N ILE A 328 0.48 -16.37 -9.03
CA ILE A 328 -0.23 -16.56 -7.75
C ILE A 328 -1.35 -17.60 -7.91
N ARG A 329 -2.14 -17.50 -8.98
CA ARG A 329 -3.22 -18.45 -9.27
C ARG A 329 -2.68 -19.85 -9.54
N GLU A 330 -1.63 -19.97 -10.35
CA GLU A 330 -1.00 -21.25 -10.70
C GLU A 330 -0.40 -21.95 -9.47
N VAL A 331 0.38 -21.21 -8.66
CA VAL A 331 0.98 -21.73 -7.42
C VAL A 331 -0.10 -22.19 -6.45
N ARG A 332 -1.14 -21.38 -6.23
CA ARG A 332 -2.26 -21.73 -5.35
C ARG A 332 -2.98 -22.98 -5.82
N GLY A 333 -3.27 -23.08 -7.12
CA GLY A 333 -3.95 -24.22 -7.73
C GLY A 333 -3.13 -25.51 -7.59
N ARG A 334 -1.83 -25.47 -7.87
CA ARG A 334 -0.96 -26.65 -7.76
C ARG A 334 -0.79 -27.13 -6.32
N VAL A 335 -0.56 -26.20 -5.38
CA VAL A 335 -0.45 -26.57 -3.95
C VAL A 335 -1.78 -27.17 -3.46
N GLN A 336 -2.91 -26.63 -3.85
CA GLN A 336 -4.22 -27.21 -3.53
C GLN A 336 -4.37 -28.62 -4.11
N ALA A 337 -4.02 -28.82 -5.38
CA ALA A 337 -4.16 -30.12 -6.05
C ALA A 337 -3.22 -31.19 -5.46
N GLU A 338 -1.97 -30.84 -5.13
CA GLU A 338 -0.96 -31.82 -4.70
C GLU A 338 -0.88 -32.02 -3.19
N LYS A 339 -1.22 -30.99 -2.40
CA LYS A 339 -1.10 -31.02 -0.92
C LYS A 339 -2.44 -30.88 -0.19
N GLY A 340 -3.54 -30.60 -0.90
CA GLY A 340 -4.86 -30.38 -0.30
C GLY A 340 -4.97 -29.07 0.51
N VAL A 341 -3.98 -28.16 0.42
CA VAL A 341 -3.91 -26.92 1.20
C VAL A 341 -4.21 -25.72 0.30
N THR A 342 -5.22 -24.94 0.65
CA THR A 342 -5.52 -23.67 -0.02
C THR A 342 -4.69 -22.56 0.58
N LEU A 343 -3.71 -22.05 -0.17
CA LEU A 343 -2.89 -20.91 0.26
C LEU A 343 -3.68 -19.60 0.18
N GLU A 344 -3.61 -18.78 1.23
CA GLU A 344 -4.21 -17.45 1.29
C GLU A 344 -3.17 -16.38 0.95
N PRO A 345 -3.45 -15.43 0.03
CA PRO A 345 -2.55 -14.31 -0.20
C PRO A 345 -2.31 -13.46 1.06
N GLU A 346 -1.04 -13.13 1.32
CA GLU A 346 -0.62 -12.14 2.31
C GLU A 346 -0.47 -10.76 1.66
N VAL A 347 0.00 -10.75 0.40
CA VAL A 347 0.13 -9.54 -0.40
C VAL A 347 -1.25 -8.95 -0.73
N LEU A 348 -1.38 -7.63 -0.69
CA LEU A 348 -2.64 -6.93 -0.98
C LEU A 348 -2.75 -6.63 -2.47
N LEU A 349 -3.91 -6.91 -3.05
CA LEU A 349 -4.26 -6.47 -4.41
C LEU A 349 -4.96 -5.11 -4.31
N VAL A 350 -4.34 -4.07 -4.86
CA VAL A 350 -4.82 -2.70 -4.67
C VAL A 350 -6.10 -2.46 -5.48
N GLY A 351 -7.15 -1.98 -4.80
CA GLY A 351 -8.43 -1.62 -5.42
C GLY A 351 -9.29 -2.80 -5.87
N ARG A 352 -8.91 -4.04 -5.52
CA ARG A 352 -9.66 -5.27 -5.87
C ARG A 352 -9.64 -6.26 -4.72
N ASP A 353 -10.64 -7.14 -4.67
CA ASP A 353 -10.67 -8.28 -3.75
C ASP A 353 -9.99 -9.50 -4.40
N TRP A 354 -9.28 -10.28 -3.58
CA TRP A 354 -8.73 -11.55 -4.03
C TRP A 354 -9.81 -12.57 -4.41
N GLN A 355 -11.01 -12.49 -3.81
CA GLN A 355 -12.13 -13.38 -4.12
C GLN A 355 -12.63 -13.21 -5.57
N ASP A 356 -12.53 -12.01 -6.11
CA ASP A 356 -12.90 -11.72 -7.51
C ASP A 356 -11.84 -12.25 -8.50
N PHE A 357 -10.68 -12.64 -7.98
CA PHE A 357 -9.50 -12.94 -8.79
C PHE A 357 -9.06 -14.40 -8.70
N LEU A 358 -9.23 -15.07 -7.57
CA LEU A 358 -8.82 -16.46 -7.29
C LEU A 358 -9.99 -17.43 -7.35
#